data_9c38be6bb0461a2359ca056c97111e77
#
_entry.id   9c38be6bb0461a2359ca056c97111e77
#
_cell.length_a   1.000
_cell.length_b   1.000
_cell.length_c   1.000
_cell.angle_alpha   90.00
_cell.angle_beta   90.00
_cell.angle_gamma   90.00
#
_symmetry.space_group_name_H-M   'P 1'
#
loop_
_entity.id
_entity.type
_entity.pdbx_description
1 polymer ?
#
loop_
_entity_poly.entity_id
_entity_poly.type
_entity_poly.pdbx_seq_one_letter_code
_entity_poly.pdbx_strand_id
1 'polypeptide(L)'
;MLSSQKNLNKSFFMLLSLPATAMGFALSVQISALSWILSTKYHLEIEEIGLVWAAGPIAGILGQVVIGIISDNVWFWNGRRRPFILIGGVLSTLMLLALPNIDVISSAMGIEGILGVAIAVALTLDLAINVSFNPTRSIIADVTPEGVDRTKGYTWMQTVSGTFGVLAYAVGAIMGNITLIYGGAILVFLFSVVPTFFIEEPRELSEDQDGDSDGPGFSFGELVHTTRPLWGFFIYSVYAMTLRVLEVDLGHYWVEIGLGILTVTLVAESLFKKEEGLSKEAASDLGFKKVLAAHSFTWVGVQTMFVYMFAYVTYEMPGLSDVQMGRVVSISFLVLNAVGALLPAFVLEPITEKIGRVKTHMACMGVMTLGYAGILFLGGSPLMVYILMGVVGVGWAATVSLPFAIMSQKVDQTKMGLYMGLFNLSVVLPQLVASLGVGELIGSAANKNIIFAICAGSLLISTLAWTLVKENAPANA
;
A
#
# COMPACT_ATOMS: atom_id res chain seq x y z
N MET A 1 6.53 3.29 -34.53
CA MET A 1 5.51 4.04 -33.72
C MET A 1 4.12 3.80 -34.28
N LEU A 2 3.18 3.33 -33.44
CA LEU A 2 1.79 3.15 -33.84
C LEU A 2 1.15 4.49 -34.25
N SER A 3 0.24 4.46 -35.24
CA SER A 3 -0.53 5.67 -35.59
C SER A 3 -1.35 6.21 -34.41
N SER A 4 -1.82 5.33 -33.54
CA SER A 4 -2.52 5.67 -32.29
C SER A 4 -1.65 6.44 -31.29
N GLN A 5 -0.35 6.11 -31.21
CA GLN A 5 0.61 6.82 -30.37
C GLN A 5 0.94 8.21 -30.93
N LYS A 6 1.12 8.30 -32.28
CA LYS A 6 1.37 9.59 -32.95
C LYS A 6 0.23 10.59 -32.71
N ASN A 7 -1.02 10.11 -32.67
CA ASN A 7 -2.22 10.94 -32.53
C ASN A 7 -2.74 11.02 -31.09
N LEU A 8 -2.09 10.36 -30.11
CA LEU A 8 -2.49 10.30 -28.69
C LEU A 8 -3.99 10.03 -28.51
N ASN A 9 -4.49 9.04 -29.25
CA ASN A 9 -5.94 8.74 -29.23
C ASN A 9 -6.34 7.88 -27.98
N LYS A 10 -7.64 7.69 -27.78
CA LYS A 10 -8.17 6.93 -26.64
C LYS A 10 -7.63 5.50 -26.56
N SER A 11 -7.44 4.84 -27.70
CA SER A 11 -6.89 3.48 -27.77
C SER A 11 -5.46 3.42 -27.29
N PHE A 12 -4.67 4.46 -27.55
CA PHE A 12 -3.30 4.56 -27.04
C PHE A 12 -3.29 4.80 -25.53
N PHE A 13 -4.12 5.69 -25.02
CA PHE A 13 -4.23 5.90 -23.57
C PHE A 13 -4.70 4.64 -22.84
N MET A 14 -5.62 3.87 -23.43
CA MET A 14 -6.01 2.56 -22.91
C MET A 14 -4.81 1.61 -22.87
N LEU A 15 -4.08 1.46 -23.97
CA LEU A 15 -2.87 0.61 -24.06
C LEU A 15 -1.82 1.03 -23.03
N LEU A 16 -1.58 2.33 -22.89
CA LEU A 16 -0.61 2.92 -21.97
C LEU A 16 -0.96 2.67 -20.49
N SER A 17 -2.25 2.48 -20.21
CA SER A 17 -2.78 2.20 -18.86
C SER A 17 -2.60 0.74 -18.42
N LEU A 18 -2.46 -0.21 -19.37
CA LEU A 18 -2.47 -1.64 -19.07
C LEU A 18 -1.33 -2.09 -18.15
N PRO A 19 -0.08 -1.62 -18.28
CA PRO A 19 1.01 -2.05 -17.42
C PRO A 19 0.78 -1.68 -15.94
N ALA A 20 0.28 -0.47 -15.66
CA ALA A 20 -0.07 -0.06 -14.30
C ALA A 20 -1.26 -0.86 -13.76
N THR A 21 -2.22 -1.18 -14.65
CA THR A 21 -3.36 -2.04 -14.34
C THR A 21 -2.93 -3.45 -13.96
N ALA A 22 -1.93 -4.02 -14.65
CA ALA A 22 -1.36 -5.31 -14.32
C ALA A 22 -0.82 -5.34 -12.88
N MET A 23 -0.06 -4.32 -12.47
CA MET A 23 0.51 -4.23 -11.12
C MET A 23 -0.58 -4.04 -10.05
N GLY A 24 -1.56 -3.19 -10.31
CA GLY A 24 -2.70 -2.99 -9.42
C GLY A 24 -3.54 -4.27 -9.28
N PHE A 25 -3.71 -5.04 -10.37
CA PHE A 25 -4.40 -6.32 -10.35
C PHE A 25 -3.63 -7.37 -9.54
N ALA A 26 -2.28 -7.47 -9.73
CA ALA A 26 -1.43 -8.38 -8.95
C ALA A 26 -1.54 -8.11 -7.44
N LEU A 27 -1.51 -6.84 -7.02
CA LEU A 27 -1.76 -6.46 -5.62
C LEU A 27 -3.16 -6.88 -5.13
N SER A 28 -4.19 -6.73 -5.96
CA SER A 28 -5.55 -7.14 -5.60
C SER A 28 -5.67 -8.64 -5.44
N VAL A 29 -4.99 -9.43 -6.29
CA VAL A 29 -4.89 -10.90 -6.13
C VAL A 29 -4.21 -11.25 -4.82
N GLN A 30 -3.09 -10.61 -4.51
CA GLN A 30 -2.36 -10.83 -3.26
C GLN A 30 -3.23 -10.51 -2.04
N ILE A 31 -3.86 -9.33 -2.00
CA ILE A 31 -4.72 -8.92 -0.89
C ILE A 31 -5.90 -9.89 -0.69
N SER A 32 -6.51 -10.36 -1.77
CA SER A 32 -7.66 -11.27 -1.70
C SER A 32 -7.31 -12.70 -1.35
N ALA A 33 -6.20 -13.21 -1.88
CA ALA A 33 -5.94 -14.65 -1.92
C ALA A 33 -4.72 -15.11 -1.09
N LEU A 34 -3.78 -14.21 -0.72
CA LEU A 34 -2.54 -14.64 -0.07
C LEU A 34 -2.80 -15.27 1.31
N SER A 35 -3.43 -14.55 2.23
CA SER A 35 -3.74 -15.10 3.57
C SER A 35 -4.64 -16.32 3.49
N TRP A 36 -5.59 -16.33 2.55
CA TRP A 36 -6.48 -17.47 2.32
C TRP A 36 -5.69 -18.73 1.93
N ILE A 37 -4.80 -18.66 0.92
CA ILE A 37 -4.08 -19.84 0.43
C ILE A 37 -3.03 -20.33 1.44
N LEU A 38 -2.37 -19.39 2.13
CA LEU A 38 -1.39 -19.71 3.17
C LEU A 38 -2.04 -20.48 4.34
N SER A 39 -3.22 -20.08 4.74
CA SER A 39 -3.96 -20.72 5.83
C SER A 39 -4.63 -22.03 5.40
N THR A 40 -5.35 -22.05 4.26
CA THR A 40 -6.19 -23.18 3.88
C THR A 40 -5.42 -24.32 3.19
N LYS A 41 -4.44 -24.01 2.35
CA LYS A 41 -3.65 -25.01 1.62
C LYS A 41 -2.37 -25.38 2.37
N TYR A 42 -1.69 -24.39 2.93
CA TYR A 42 -0.37 -24.59 3.54
C TYR A 42 -0.39 -24.69 5.05
N HIS A 43 -1.55 -24.40 5.67
CA HIS A 43 -1.78 -24.49 7.12
C HIS A 43 -0.78 -23.68 7.95
N LEU A 44 -0.35 -22.54 7.41
CA LEU A 44 0.51 -21.61 8.15
C LEU A 44 -0.26 -20.93 9.29
N GLU A 45 0.42 -20.77 10.41
CA GLU A 45 -0.11 -20.08 11.58
C GLU A 45 -0.22 -18.57 11.33
N ILE A 46 -0.98 -17.88 12.17
CA ILE A 46 -1.27 -16.44 12.00
C ILE A 46 0.01 -15.61 12.00
N GLU A 47 0.96 -15.92 12.87
CA GLU A 47 2.26 -15.26 12.98
C GLU A 47 3.11 -15.47 11.71
N GLU A 48 3.08 -16.68 11.16
CA GLU A 48 3.79 -17.04 9.93
C GLU A 48 3.20 -16.30 8.72
N ILE A 49 1.88 -16.18 8.65
CA ILE A 49 1.19 -15.36 7.63
C ILE A 49 1.62 -13.90 7.75
N GLY A 50 1.67 -13.36 8.97
CA GLY A 50 2.19 -12.01 9.21
C GLY A 50 3.61 -11.83 8.69
N LEU A 51 4.49 -12.80 8.93
CA LEU A 51 5.87 -12.76 8.45
C LEU A 51 5.96 -12.78 6.91
N VAL A 52 5.13 -13.57 6.23
CA VAL A 52 5.03 -13.53 4.76
C VAL A 52 4.58 -12.16 4.26
N TRP A 53 3.61 -11.52 4.92
CA TRP A 53 3.14 -10.17 4.58
C TRP A 53 4.15 -9.06 4.86
N ALA A 54 5.15 -9.27 5.71
CA ALA A 54 6.25 -8.32 5.89
C ALA A 54 7.11 -8.13 4.62
N ALA A 55 7.04 -9.07 3.68
CA ALA A 55 7.71 -8.97 2.38
C ALA A 55 7.33 -7.71 1.60
N GLY A 56 6.04 -7.34 1.58
CA GLY A 56 5.53 -6.18 0.85
C GLY A 56 6.17 -4.85 1.27
N PRO A 57 6.10 -4.46 2.55
CA PRO A 57 6.77 -3.27 3.06
C PRO A 57 8.28 -3.26 2.83
N ILE A 58 8.96 -4.40 3.00
CA ILE A 58 10.40 -4.52 2.74
C ILE A 58 10.70 -4.27 1.26
N ALA A 59 9.95 -4.92 0.37
CA ALA A 59 10.07 -4.71 -1.07
C ALA A 59 9.76 -3.26 -1.47
N GLY A 60 8.79 -2.61 -0.82
CA GLY A 60 8.42 -1.21 -1.04
C GLY A 60 9.54 -0.24 -0.70
N ILE A 61 10.26 -0.47 0.41
CA ILE A 61 11.42 0.35 0.81
C ILE A 61 12.57 0.18 -0.20
N LEU A 62 12.90 -1.06 -0.56
CA LEU A 62 14.05 -1.37 -1.40
C LEU A 62 13.78 -1.14 -2.89
N GLY A 63 12.62 -1.62 -3.37
CA GLY A 63 12.32 -1.69 -4.81
C GLY A 63 12.04 -0.32 -5.43
N GLN A 64 11.21 0.51 -4.82
CA GLN A 64 10.78 1.78 -5.44
C GLN A 64 11.91 2.79 -5.59
N VAL A 65 12.76 2.94 -4.56
CA VAL A 65 13.86 3.91 -4.59
C VAL A 65 14.97 3.44 -5.54
N VAL A 66 15.42 2.19 -5.40
CA VAL A 66 16.54 1.65 -6.18
C VAL A 66 16.17 1.57 -7.67
N ILE A 67 14.99 1.04 -7.98
CA ILE A 67 14.55 0.91 -9.39
C ILE A 67 14.21 2.25 -10.00
N GLY A 68 13.67 3.19 -9.23
CA GLY A 68 13.48 4.58 -9.71
C GLY A 68 14.79 5.14 -10.25
N ILE A 69 15.84 5.15 -9.43
CA ILE A 69 17.17 5.65 -9.81
C ILE A 69 17.77 4.88 -11.01
N ILE A 70 17.69 3.55 -10.99
CA ILE A 70 18.25 2.73 -12.07
C ILE A 70 17.51 2.98 -13.39
N SER A 71 16.17 2.98 -13.37
CA SER A 71 15.37 3.16 -14.59
C SER A 71 15.50 4.55 -15.20
N ASP A 72 15.91 5.55 -14.43
CA ASP A 72 16.16 6.91 -14.92
C ASP A 72 17.48 6.98 -15.72
N ASN A 73 18.47 6.17 -15.37
CA ASN A 73 19.83 6.26 -15.89
C ASN A 73 20.24 5.15 -16.89
N VAL A 74 19.39 4.14 -17.11
CA VAL A 74 19.76 2.97 -17.91
C VAL A 74 18.85 2.82 -19.11
N TRP A 75 19.44 2.63 -20.30
CA TRP A 75 18.74 2.34 -21.55
C TRP A 75 19.16 0.97 -22.08
N PHE A 76 18.21 0.01 -22.13
CA PHE A 76 18.43 -1.32 -22.72
C PHE A 76 17.12 -1.88 -23.31
N TRP A 77 17.22 -2.86 -24.21
CA TRP A 77 16.08 -3.42 -24.96
C TRP A 77 15.17 -2.35 -25.61
N ASN A 78 15.78 -1.31 -26.17
CA ASN A 78 15.10 -0.18 -26.82
C ASN A 78 14.11 0.57 -25.92
N GLY A 79 14.42 0.73 -24.65
CA GLY A 79 13.61 1.49 -23.72
C GLY A 79 14.34 1.80 -22.43
N ARG A 80 13.80 2.76 -21.70
CA ARG A 80 14.21 3.15 -20.36
C ARG A 80 13.27 2.50 -19.34
N ARG A 81 11.96 2.56 -19.57
CA ARG A 81 10.92 2.06 -18.67
C ARG A 81 10.43 0.67 -19.06
N ARG A 82 10.27 0.40 -20.35
CA ARG A 82 9.74 -0.86 -20.90
C ARG A 82 10.45 -2.12 -20.39
N PRO A 83 11.79 -2.18 -20.31
CA PRO A 83 12.48 -3.35 -19.79
C PRO A 83 12.10 -3.70 -18.35
N PHE A 84 11.95 -2.68 -17.49
CA PHE A 84 11.55 -2.88 -16.09
C PHE A 84 10.09 -3.34 -15.98
N ILE A 85 9.19 -2.78 -16.81
CA ILE A 85 7.79 -3.21 -16.88
C ILE A 85 7.72 -4.67 -17.35
N LEU A 86 8.51 -5.06 -18.34
CA LEU A 86 8.56 -6.42 -18.85
C LEU A 86 9.10 -7.40 -17.77
N ILE A 87 10.25 -7.10 -17.18
CA ILE A 87 10.89 -7.93 -16.17
C ILE A 87 9.95 -8.11 -14.97
N GLY A 88 9.43 -7.01 -14.42
CA GLY A 88 8.54 -7.07 -13.27
C GLY A 88 7.21 -7.77 -13.60
N GLY A 89 6.65 -7.56 -14.80
CA GLY A 89 5.44 -8.24 -15.24
C GLY A 89 5.60 -9.74 -15.39
N VAL A 90 6.70 -10.20 -15.99
CA VAL A 90 7.01 -11.64 -16.11
C VAL A 90 7.26 -12.26 -14.74
N LEU A 91 8.08 -11.62 -13.88
CA LEU A 91 8.35 -12.11 -12.53
C LEU A 91 7.08 -12.14 -11.67
N SER A 92 6.24 -11.10 -11.70
CA SER A 92 4.97 -11.08 -10.99
C SER A 92 4.06 -12.23 -11.43
N THR A 93 4.00 -12.51 -12.74
CA THR A 93 3.24 -13.63 -13.30
C THR A 93 3.75 -14.96 -12.76
N LEU A 94 5.06 -15.17 -12.80
CA LEU A 94 5.68 -16.41 -12.31
C LEU A 94 5.42 -16.60 -10.81
N MET A 95 5.51 -15.55 -10.01
CA MET A 95 5.25 -15.62 -8.57
C MET A 95 3.77 -15.84 -8.24
N LEU A 96 2.85 -15.26 -9.03
CA LEU A 96 1.42 -15.58 -8.89
C LEU A 96 1.14 -17.07 -9.20
N LEU A 97 1.81 -17.64 -10.21
CA LEU A 97 1.72 -19.08 -10.50
C LEU A 97 2.44 -19.93 -9.45
N ALA A 98 3.46 -19.42 -8.79
CA ALA A 98 4.16 -20.08 -7.70
C ALA A 98 3.31 -20.18 -6.41
N LEU A 99 2.46 -19.20 -6.12
CA LEU A 99 1.64 -19.17 -4.89
C LEU A 99 0.85 -20.47 -4.65
N PRO A 100 0.09 -21.03 -5.61
CA PRO A 100 -0.61 -22.30 -5.42
C PRO A 100 0.30 -23.53 -5.51
N ASN A 101 1.60 -23.38 -5.79
CA ASN A 101 2.54 -24.47 -6.02
C ASN A 101 3.78 -24.40 -5.10
N ILE A 102 3.70 -23.71 -3.95
CA ILE A 102 4.82 -23.56 -3.00
C ILE A 102 5.29 -24.92 -2.50
N ASP A 103 4.38 -25.86 -2.22
CA ASP A 103 4.66 -27.23 -1.82
C ASP A 103 5.47 -28.00 -2.86
N VAL A 104 5.13 -27.86 -4.13
CA VAL A 104 5.87 -28.48 -5.26
C VAL A 104 7.26 -27.88 -5.39
N ILE A 105 7.37 -26.55 -5.26
CA ILE A 105 8.65 -25.83 -5.32
C ILE A 105 9.55 -26.25 -4.17
N SER A 106 9.03 -26.26 -2.93
CA SER A 106 9.76 -26.68 -1.73
C SER A 106 10.33 -28.08 -1.89
N SER A 107 9.48 -29.04 -2.31
CA SER A 107 9.88 -30.42 -2.55
C SER A 107 10.93 -30.55 -3.66
N ALA A 108 10.76 -29.82 -4.78
CA ALA A 108 11.71 -29.87 -5.90
C ALA A 108 13.08 -29.29 -5.55
N MET A 109 13.13 -28.31 -4.63
CA MET A 109 14.37 -27.69 -4.15
C MET A 109 15.01 -28.44 -2.96
N GLY A 110 14.33 -29.47 -2.42
CA GLY A 110 14.80 -30.17 -1.22
C GLY A 110 14.81 -29.31 0.04
N ILE A 111 13.96 -28.27 0.10
CA ILE A 111 13.83 -27.37 1.23
C ILE A 111 12.81 -27.96 2.20
N GLU A 112 13.20 -28.19 3.43
CA GLU A 112 12.27 -28.59 4.49
C GLU A 112 11.47 -27.38 4.97
N GLY A 113 10.13 -27.48 4.94
CA GLY A 113 9.22 -26.44 5.39
C GLY A 113 8.72 -25.50 4.28
N ILE A 114 7.49 -25.05 4.46
CA ILE A 114 6.76 -24.21 3.48
C ILE A 114 7.06 -22.71 3.67
N LEU A 115 7.29 -22.27 4.92
CA LEU A 115 7.37 -20.86 5.30
C LEU A 115 8.47 -20.09 4.54
N GLY A 116 9.69 -20.68 4.48
CA GLY A 116 10.80 -20.00 3.77
C GLY A 116 10.52 -19.79 2.29
N VAL A 117 9.91 -20.79 1.62
CA VAL A 117 9.52 -20.69 0.20
C VAL A 117 8.37 -19.69 0.04
N ALA A 118 7.40 -19.67 0.95
CA ALA A 118 6.30 -18.70 0.94
C ALA A 118 6.80 -17.26 1.06
N ILE A 119 7.75 -17.01 1.97
CA ILE A 119 8.39 -15.69 2.12
C ILE A 119 9.15 -15.32 0.84
N ALA A 120 9.93 -16.23 0.27
CA ALA A 120 10.69 -15.98 -0.95
C ALA A 120 9.77 -15.65 -2.14
N VAL A 121 8.68 -16.39 -2.31
CA VAL A 121 7.68 -16.15 -3.36
C VAL A 121 6.98 -14.81 -3.16
N ALA A 122 6.53 -14.50 -1.93
CA ALA A 122 5.88 -13.23 -1.62
C ALA A 122 6.84 -12.04 -1.81
N LEU A 123 8.07 -12.13 -1.28
CA LEU A 123 9.08 -11.08 -1.43
C LEU A 123 9.42 -10.83 -2.91
N THR A 124 9.59 -11.89 -3.70
CA THR A 124 9.87 -11.77 -5.13
C THR A 124 8.69 -11.17 -5.89
N LEU A 125 7.44 -11.54 -5.53
CA LEU A 125 6.23 -10.95 -6.09
C LEU A 125 6.17 -9.44 -5.81
N ASP A 126 6.36 -9.05 -4.54
CA ASP A 126 6.32 -7.65 -4.13
C ASP A 126 7.45 -6.83 -4.75
N LEU A 127 8.67 -7.38 -4.81
CA LEU A 127 9.79 -6.74 -5.53
C LEU A 127 9.48 -6.57 -7.02
N ALA A 128 8.93 -7.58 -7.67
CA ALA A 128 8.57 -7.55 -9.09
C ALA A 128 7.49 -6.48 -9.38
N ILE A 129 6.48 -6.39 -8.52
CA ILE A 129 5.45 -5.34 -8.59
C ILE A 129 6.11 -3.96 -8.44
N ASN A 130 6.97 -3.77 -7.42
CA ASN A 130 7.63 -2.49 -7.17
C ASN A 130 8.63 -2.10 -8.26
N VAL A 131 9.33 -3.08 -8.88
CA VAL A 131 10.19 -2.86 -10.06
C VAL A 131 9.42 -2.24 -11.23
N SER A 132 8.16 -2.63 -11.42
CA SER A 132 7.30 -2.10 -12.49
C SER A 132 6.56 -0.83 -12.10
N PHE A 133 6.27 -0.60 -10.82
CA PHE A 133 5.31 0.42 -10.37
C PHE A 133 5.69 1.84 -10.79
N ASN A 134 6.94 2.26 -10.56
CA ASN A 134 7.43 3.57 -10.97
C ASN A 134 7.56 3.67 -12.50
N PRO A 135 8.21 2.72 -13.22
CA PRO A 135 8.26 2.73 -14.68
C PRO A 135 6.89 2.83 -15.36
N THR A 136 5.85 2.16 -14.85
CA THR A 136 4.49 2.23 -15.43
C THR A 136 3.85 3.62 -15.31
N ARG A 137 4.26 4.42 -14.33
CA ARG A 137 3.82 5.81 -14.17
C ARG A 137 4.68 6.77 -14.98
N SER A 138 6.00 6.58 -14.91
CA SER A 138 6.96 7.44 -15.60
C SER A 138 6.83 7.37 -17.12
N ILE A 139 6.54 6.19 -17.69
CA ILE A 139 6.37 6.03 -19.14
C ILE A 139 5.25 6.94 -19.70
N ILE A 140 4.23 7.26 -18.89
CA ILE A 140 3.17 8.18 -19.30
C ILE A 140 3.75 9.58 -19.55
N ALA A 141 4.59 10.08 -18.63
CA ALA A 141 5.26 11.35 -18.78
C ALA A 141 6.23 11.35 -19.98
N ASP A 142 6.98 10.24 -20.15
CA ASP A 142 7.99 10.10 -21.19
C ASP A 142 7.40 10.10 -22.62
N VAL A 143 6.16 9.60 -22.80
CA VAL A 143 5.52 9.47 -24.12
C VAL A 143 4.39 10.46 -24.38
N THR A 144 4.08 11.35 -23.44
CA THR A 144 3.05 12.38 -23.60
C THR A 144 3.62 13.78 -23.36
N PRO A 145 3.23 14.77 -24.20
CA PRO A 145 3.63 16.15 -23.95
C PRO A 145 3.02 16.67 -22.64
N GLU A 146 3.68 17.66 -22.03
CA GLU A 146 3.15 18.33 -20.84
C GLU A 146 1.77 18.97 -21.09
N GLY A 147 0.99 19.05 -20.01
CA GLY A 147 -0.34 19.67 -20.03
C GLY A 147 -1.48 18.66 -20.13
N VAL A 148 -2.42 18.94 -21.03
CA VAL A 148 -3.70 18.22 -21.12
C VAL A 148 -3.53 16.73 -21.45
N ASP A 149 -2.63 16.38 -22.34
CA ASP A 149 -2.46 15.00 -22.81
C ASP A 149 -1.77 14.13 -21.76
N ARG A 150 -0.80 14.67 -21.02
CA ARG A 150 -0.20 13.99 -19.87
C ARG A 150 -1.23 13.77 -18.76
N THR A 151 -2.05 14.78 -18.47
CA THR A 151 -3.16 14.65 -17.52
C THR A 151 -4.15 13.57 -17.95
N LYS A 152 -4.53 13.51 -19.23
CA LYS A 152 -5.36 12.43 -19.78
C LYS A 152 -4.71 11.06 -19.58
N GLY A 153 -3.41 10.93 -19.83
CA GLY A 153 -2.67 9.68 -19.62
C GLY A 153 -2.81 9.16 -18.19
N TYR A 154 -2.57 9.99 -17.19
CA TYR A 154 -2.74 9.63 -15.78
C TYR A 154 -4.19 9.35 -15.41
N THR A 155 -5.14 10.12 -15.92
CA THR A 155 -6.58 9.90 -15.67
C THR A 155 -7.03 8.54 -16.24
N TRP A 156 -6.62 8.20 -17.47
CA TRP A 156 -6.89 6.89 -18.05
C TRP A 156 -6.28 5.76 -17.24
N MET A 157 -5.01 5.91 -16.82
CA MET A 157 -4.33 4.94 -15.97
C MET A 157 -5.11 4.68 -14.67
N GLN A 158 -5.51 5.73 -13.96
CA GLN A 158 -6.25 5.59 -12.71
C GLN A 158 -7.63 4.95 -12.92
N THR A 159 -8.35 5.34 -13.97
CA THR A 159 -9.68 4.80 -14.28
C THR A 159 -9.61 3.32 -14.63
N VAL A 160 -8.70 2.93 -15.52
CA VAL A 160 -8.55 1.54 -15.95
C VAL A 160 -8.04 0.68 -14.80
N SER A 161 -6.98 1.10 -14.10
CA SER A 161 -6.42 0.36 -12.97
C SER A 161 -7.43 0.22 -11.83
N GLY A 162 -8.16 1.27 -11.49
CA GLY A 162 -9.21 1.23 -10.47
C GLY A 162 -10.34 0.26 -10.82
N THR A 163 -10.79 0.28 -12.08
CA THR A 163 -11.83 -0.64 -12.58
C THR A 163 -11.39 -2.09 -12.48
N PHE A 164 -10.17 -2.40 -12.94
CA PHE A 164 -9.64 -3.77 -12.88
C PHE A 164 -9.30 -4.21 -11.45
N GLY A 165 -8.91 -3.29 -10.57
CA GLY A 165 -8.75 -3.56 -9.14
C GLY A 165 -10.05 -4.06 -8.50
N VAL A 166 -11.17 -3.39 -8.76
CA VAL A 166 -12.50 -3.82 -8.31
C VAL A 166 -12.90 -5.16 -8.94
N LEU A 167 -12.63 -5.35 -10.25
CA LEU A 167 -12.90 -6.60 -10.97
C LEU A 167 -12.13 -7.79 -10.39
N ALA A 168 -10.90 -7.60 -9.91
CA ALA A 168 -10.14 -8.67 -9.26
C ALA A 168 -10.90 -9.25 -8.08
N TYR A 169 -11.38 -8.40 -7.18
CA TYR A 169 -12.17 -8.85 -6.03
C TYR A 169 -13.51 -9.48 -6.45
N ALA A 170 -14.14 -8.99 -7.53
CA ALA A 170 -15.35 -9.58 -8.07
C ALA A 170 -15.10 -11.00 -8.62
N VAL A 171 -13.97 -11.24 -9.29
CA VAL A 171 -13.57 -12.58 -9.74
C VAL A 171 -13.38 -13.51 -8.53
N GLY A 172 -12.66 -13.06 -7.48
CA GLY A 172 -12.48 -13.83 -6.24
C GLY A 172 -13.81 -14.17 -5.57
N ALA A 173 -14.74 -13.20 -5.52
CA ALA A 173 -16.06 -13.37 -4.91
C ALA A 173 -16.96 -14.37 -5.68
N ILE A 174 -16.95 -14.32 -7.01
CA ILE A 174 -17.86 -15.11 -7.86
C ILE A 174 -17.25 -16.47 -8.21
N MET A 175 -15.98 -16.46 -8.67
CA MET A 175 -15.31 -17.63 -9.23
C MET A 175 -14.35 -18.32 -8.25
N GLY A 176 -14.05 -17.68 -7.11
CA GLY A 176 -13.15 -18.16 -6.07
C GLY A 176 -11.69 -17.79 -6.28
N ASN A 177 -10.91 -17.89 -5.19
CA ASN A 177 -9.54 -17.40 -5.13
C ASN A 177 -8.55 -18.15 -6.04
N ILE A 178 -8.73 -19.44 -6.26
CA ILE A 178 -7.89 -20.21 -7.20
C ILE A 178 -8.04 -19.67 -8.63
N THR A 179 -9.28 -19.43 -9.08
CA THR A 179 -9.54 -18.83 -10.40
C THR A 179 -8.98 -17.40 -10.47
N LEU A 180 -9.09 -16.64 -9.39
CA LEU A 180 -8.49 -15.30 -9.30
C LEU A 180 -6.97 -15.33 -9.46
N ILE A 181 -6.26 -16.27 -8.82
CA ILE A 181 -4.80 -16.40 -8.90
C ILE A 181 -4.37 -16.74 -10.34
N TYR A 182 -4.91 -17.82 -10.92
CA TYR A 182 -4.51 -18.24 -12.26
C TYR A 182 -4.97 -17.27 -13.36
N GLY A 183 -6.20 -16.80 -13.29
CA GLY A 183 -6.71 -15.77 -14.20
C GLY A 183 -5.96 -14.46 -14.07
N GLY A 184 -5.60 -14.09 -12.83
CA GLY A 184 -4.76 -12.94 -12.52
C GLY A 184 -3.37 -13.06 -13.12
N ALA A 185 -2.73 -14.21 -13.02
CA ALA A 185 -1.42 -14.45 -13.63
C ALA A 185 -1.46 -14.23 -15.16
N ILE A 186 -2.50 -14.76 -15.84
CA ILE A 186 -2.69 -14.57 -17.29
C ILE A 186 -2.89 -13.08 -17.61
N LEU A 187 -3.74 -12.38 -16.85
CA LEU A 187 -4.03 -10.96 -17.07
C LEU A 187 -2.79 -10.10 -16.82
N VAL A 188 -2.06 -10.35 -15.73
CA VAL A 188 -0.81 -9.64 -15.40
C VAL A 188 0.22 -9.83 -16.51
N PHE A 189 0.39 -11.05 -17.01
CA PHE A 189 1.27 -11.31 -18.13
C PHE A 189 0.87 -10.52 -19.38
N LEU A 190 -0.38 -10.64 -19.80
CA LEU A 190 -0.86 -9.98 -21.03
C LEU A 190 -0.76 -8.46 -20.92
N PHE A 191 -1.16 -7.88 -19.79
CA PHE A 191 -1.19 -6.42 -19.60
C PHE A 191 0.19 -5.81 -19.35
N SER A 192 1.17 -6.59 -18.89
CA SER A 192 2.54 -6.12 -18.76
C SER A 192 3.35 -6.32 -20.05
N VAL A 193 3.22 -7.50 -20.67
CA VAL A 193 4.08 -7.88 -21.78
C VAL A 193 3.60 -7.26 -23.11
N VAL A 194 2.30 -7.41 -23.42
CA VAL A 194 1.77 -6.96 -24.72
C VAL A 194 1.97 -5.46 -24.98
N PRO A 195 1.64 -4.54 -24.03
CA PRO A 195 1.83 -3.11 -24.28
C PRO A 195 3.27 -2.70 -24.53
N THR A 196 4.24 -3.37 -23.88
CA THR A 196 5.66 -3.02 -24.02
C THR A 196 6.20 -3.21 -25.42
N PHE A 197 5.58 -4.06 -26.25
CA PHE A 197 5.95 -4.20 -27.65
C PHE A 197 5.40 -3.10 -28.56
N PHE A 198 4.34 -2.41 -28.12
CA PHE A 198 3.63 -1.43 -28.94
C PHE A 198 3.90 0.02 -28.53
N ILE A 199 4.42 0.27 -27.33
CA ILE A 199 4.76 1.61 -26.85
C ILE A 199 6.22 1.88 -27.23
N GLU A 200 6.50 2.96 -27.96
CA GLU A 200 7.84 3.41 -28.25
C GLU A 200 8.24 4.57 -27.34
N GLU A 201 9.38 4.43 -26.67
CA GLU A 201 9.94 5.46 -25.81
C GLU A 201 10.89 6.37 -26.57
N PRO A 202 10.87 7.69 -26.33
CA PRO A 202 11.88 8.60 -26.88
C PRO A 202 13.24 8.31 -26.22
N ARG A 203 14.30 8.34 -27.02
CA ARG A 203 15.68 8.11 -26.54
C ARG A 203 16.19 9.32 -25.74
N GLU A 204 15.84 10.52 -26.20
CA GLU A 204 16.15 11.78 -25.56
C GLU A 204 14.84 12.36 -24.99
N LEU A 205 14.84 12.71 -23.71
CA LEU A 205 13.75 13.46 -23.11
C LEU A 205 13.88 14.92 -23.54
N SER A 206 12.78 15.65 -23.62
CA SER A 206 12.82 17.11 -23.78
C SER A 206 13.55 17.74 -22.58
N GLU A 207 14.34 18.81 -22.82
CA GLU A 207 15.16 19.49 -21.79
C GLU A 207 14.37 19.88 -20.54
N ASP A 208 13.04 20.08 -20.64
CA ASP A 208 12.13 20.32 -19.51
C ASP A 208 11.89 19.11 -18.59
N GLN A 209 12.37 17.91 -18.96
CA GLN A 209 12.20 16.66 -18.17
C GLN A 209 13.47 16.23 -17.43
N ASP A 210 14.62 16.79 -17.78
CA ASP A 210 15.84 16.71 -17.00
C ASP A 210 15.68 17.64 -15.78
N GLY A 211 14.75 17.29 -14.91
CA GLY A 211 14.61 17.98 -13.63
C GLY A 211 15.94 17.90 -12.91
N ASP A 212 16.52 19.07 -12.69
CA ASP A 212 17.75 19.31 -11.94
C ASP A 212 17.77 18.46 -10.67
N SER A 213 18.36 17.28 -10.75
CA SER A 213 18.58 16.39 -9.61
C SER A 213 19.70 16.91 -8.68
N ASP A 214 20.27 18.09 -9.02
CA ASP A 214 21.32 18.78 -8.29
C ASP A 214 20.83 19.81 -7.25
N GLY A 215 19.57 19.71 -6.80
CA GLY A 215 19.17 20.40 -5.59
C GLY A 215 20.02 19.94 -4.41
N PRO A 216 20.42 20.82 -3.44
CA PRO A 216 21.22 20.44 -2.30
C PRO A 216 20.55 19.26 -1.58
N GLY A 217 21.19 18.09 -1.62
CA GLY A 217 20.69 16.88 -1.01
C GLY A 217 20.41 17.11 0.47
N PHE A 218 19.39 16.45 0.98
CA PHE A 218 19.14 16.41 2.42
C PHE A 218 20.39 15.89 3.13
N SER A 219 20.83 16.58 4.16
CA SER A 219 21.85 16.04 5.02
C SER A 219 21.28 14.83 5.78
N PHE A 220 22.10 13.85 6.10
CA PHE A 220 21.67 12.69 6.91
C PHE A 220 21.01 13.15 8.23
N GLY A 221 21.51 14.22 8.85
CA GLY A 221 20.95 14.79 10.07
C GLY A 221 19.53 15.34 9.89
N GLU A 222 19.24 16.00 8.75
CA GLU A 222 17.90 16.48 8.42
C GLU A 222 16.94 15.32 8.19
N LEU A 223 17.36 14.26 7.50
CA LEU A 223 16.56 13.06 7.28
C LEU A 223 16.16 12.42 8.63
N VAL A 224 17.13 12.20 9.52
CA VAL A 224 16.89 11.66 10.87
C VAL A 224 15.93 12.55 11.66
N HIS A 225 16.11 13.87 11.58
CA HIS A 225 15.27 14.81 12.29
C HIS A 225 13.82 14.85 11.75
N THR A 226 13.65 14.85 10.44
CA THR A 226 12.34 14.90 9.78
C THR A 226 11.55 13.62 9.97
N THR A 227 12.20 12.45 9.99
CA THR A 227 11.55 11.15 10.21
C THR A 227 11.42 10.77 11.68
N ARG A 228 11.75 11.64 12.62
CA ARG A 228 11.74 11.38 14.07
C ARG A 228 10.47 10.69 14.61
N PRO A 229 9.24 11.02 14.19
CA PRO A 229 8.04 10.32 14.65
C PRO A 229 7.99 8.82 14.29
N LEU A 230 8.76 8.41 13.28
CA LEU A 230 8.76 7.05 12.75
C LEU A 230 9.81 6.14 13.37
N TRP A 231 10.75 6.69 14.15
CA TRP A 231 11.88 5.92 14.66
C TRP A 231 11.49 4.76 15.57
N GLY A 232 10.42 4.89 16.34
CA GLY A 232 9.92 3.78 17.15
C GLY A 232 9.45 2.60 16.30
N PHE A 233 8.71 2.86 15.21
CA PHE A 233 8.30 1.85 14.24
C PHE A 233 9.50 1.20 13.55
N PHE A 234 10.50 2.00 13.15
CA PHE A 234 11.71 1.52 12.49
C PHE A 234 12.52 0.60 13.41
N ILE A 235 12.83 1.05 14.63
CA ILE A 235 13.63 0.28 15.58
C ILE A 235 12.92 -1.02 15.96
N TYR A 236 11.60 -0.97 16.17
CA TYR A 236 10.80 -2.17 16.40
C TYR A 236 10.87 -3.15 15.22
N SER A 237 10.76 -2.66 13.99
CA SER A 237 10.81 -3.51 12.79
C SER A 237 12.17 -4.20 12.65
N VAL A 238 13.28 -3.48 12.89
CA VAL A 238 14.64 -4.04 12.88
C VAL A 238 14.80 -5.07 14.00
N TYR A 239 14.34 -4.76 15.21
CA TYR A 239 14.38 -5.67 16.35
C TYR A 239 13.59 -6.95 16.08
N ALA A 240 12.32 -6.85 15.70
CA ALA A 240 11.46 -8.01 15.44
C ALA A 240 12.00 -8.88 14.30
N MET A 241 12.50 -8.26 13.22
CA MET A 241 13.16 -8.99 12.13
C MET A 241 14.42 -9.70 12.59
N THR A 242 15.24 -9.05 13.40
CA THR A 242 16.49 -9.63 13.93
C THR A 242 16.21 -10.87 14.79
N LEU A 243 15.23 -10.80 15.70
CA LEU A 243 14.86 -11.95 16.53
C LEU A 243 14.37 -13.14 15.67
N ARG A 244 13.55 -12.84 14.65
CA ARG A 244 13.04 -13.88 13.72
C ARG A 244 14.16 -14.54 12.91
N VAL A 245 15.11 -13.75 12.38
CA VAL A 245 16.23 -14.28 11.59
C VAL A 245 17.18 -15.09 12.45
N LEU A 246 17.40 -14.70 13.71
CA LEU A 246 18.27 -15.39 14.65
C LEU A 246 17.56 -16.51 15.42
N GLU A 247 16.25 -16.70 15.21
CA GLU A 247 15.40 -17.68 15.93
C GLU A 247 15.51 -17.52 17.45
N VAL A 248 15.61 -16.28 17.95
CA VAL A 248 15.75 -15.99 19.38
C VAL A 248 14.39 -15.66 19.96
N ASP A 249 13.98 -16.43 20.98
CA ASP A 249 12.87 -16.09 21.86
C ASP A 249 13.44 -15.59 23.20
N LEU A 250 13.12 -14.34 23.56
CA LEU A 250 13.55 -13.76 24.84
C LEU A 250 12.70 -14.19 26.02
N GLY A 251 11.54 -14.84 25.78
CA GLY A 251 10.62 -15.28 26.82
C GLY A 251 9.93 -14.15 27.60
N HIS A 252 10.02 -12.90 27.12
CA HIS A 252 9.37 -11.73 27.75
C HIS A 252 9.24 -10.56 26.76
N TYR A 253 8.28 -9.68 26.99
CA TYR A 253 7.93 -8.54 26.10
C TYR A 253 8.44 -7.17 26.60
N TRP A 254 9.50 -7.13 27.45
CA TRP A 254 9.98 -5.84 27.99
C TRP A 254 10.56 -4.90 26.93
N VAL A 255 11.20 -5.46 25.90
CA VAL A 255 11.77 -4.66 24.79
C VAL A 255 10.65 -4.11 23.94
N GLU A 256 9.65 -4.92 23.57
CA GLU A 256 8.47 -4.54 22.79
C GLU A 256 7.68 -3.43 23.52
N ILE A 257 7.47 -3.56 24.82
CA ILE A 257 6.82 -2.54 25.65
C ILE A 257 7.65 -1.25 25.64
N GLY A 258 8.98 -1.35 25.82
CA GLY A 258 9.88 -0.21 25.78
C GLY A 258 9.86 0.51 24.43
N LEU A 259 9.84 -0.23 23.31
CA LEU A 259 9.76 0.32 21.95
C LEU A 259 8.36 0.90 21.67
N GLY A 260 7.30 0.31 22.22
CA GLY A 260 5.96 0.87 22.18
C GLY A 260 5.87 2.23 22.90
N ILE A 261 6.45 2.33 24.10
CA ILE A 261 6.55 3.58 24.85
C ILE A 261 7.36 4.62 24.08
N LEU A 262 8.51 4.22 23.51
CA LEU A 262 9.32 5.09 22.66
C LEU A 262 8.52 5.63 21.47
N THR A 263 7.80 4.76 20.77
CA THR A 263 6.96 5.13 19.62
C THR A 263 5.91 6.17 20.02
N VAL A 264 5.16 5.90 21.10
CA VAL A 264 4.16 6.83 21.61
C VAL A 264 4.79 8.16 22.02
N THR A 265 5.95 8.14 22.67
CA THR A 265 6.67 9.35 23.09
C THR A 265 7.09 10.21 21.93
N LEU A 266 7.73 9.63 20.88
CA LEU A 266 8.21 10.36 19.70
C LEU A 266 7.04 10.93 18.87
N VAL A 267 5.96 10.17 18.76
CA VAL A 267 4.73 10.61 18.11
C VAL A 267 4.08 11.76 18.90
N ALA A 268 3.90 11.61 20.20
CA ALA A 268 3.33 12.63 21.07
C ALA A 268 4.16 13.92 21.07
N GLU A 269 5.49 13.81 21.15
CA GLU A 269 6.39 14.97 21.02
C GLU A 269 6.12 15.76 19.73
N SER A 270 5.95 15.08 18.62
CA SER A 270 5.69 15.73 17.33
C SER A 270 4.28 16.34 17.26
N LEU A 271 3.25 15.61 17.73
CA LEU A 271 1.86 16.03 17.64
C LEU A 271 1.54 17.22 18.55
N PHE A 272 2.02 17.21 19.82
CA PHE A 272 1.69 18.24 20.80
C PHE A 272 2.57 19.48 20.73
N LYS A 273 3.65 19.48 19.93
CA LYS A 273 4.49 20.66 19.72
C LYS A 273 3.69 21.73 18.97
N LYS A 274 3.74 22.97 19.51
CA LYS A 274 3.02 24.10 18.91
C LYS A 274 3.81 24.68 17.73
N GLU A 275 3.10 25.06 16.67
CA GLU A 275 3.66 25.71 15.49
C GLU A 275 3.78 27.24 15.66
N GLU A 276 3.10 27.79 16.68
CA GLU A 276 3.10 29.24 16.96
C GLU A 276 4.47 29.73 17.43
N GLY A 277 4.95 30.81 16.82
CA GLY A 277 6.27 31.39 17.14
C GLY A 277 7.44 30.76 16.40
N LEU A 278 7.21 29.74 15.56
CA LEU A 278 8.24 29.15 14.71
C LEU A 278 8.41 29.94 13.41
N SER A 279 9.61 29.86 12.80
CA SER A 279 9.79 30.30 11.40
C SER A 279 8.89 29.50 10.47
N LYS A 280 8.61 30.04 9.28
CA LYS A 280 7.77 29.39 8.26
C LYS A 280 8.30 27.97 7.92
N GLU A 281 9.62 27.83 7.79
CA GLU A 281 10.29 26.56 7.49
C GLU A 281 10.14 25.56 8.65
N ALA A 282 10.39 26.00 9.90
CA ALA A 282 10.25 25.13 11.08
C ALA A 282 8.80 24.73 11.34
N ALA A 283 7.82 25.60 11.06
CA ALA A 283 6.40 25.27 11.15
C ALA A 283 6.00 24.28 10.05
N SER A 284 6.54 24.41 8.85
CA SER A 284 6.35 23.50 7.72
C SER A 284 6.89 22.08 8.05
N ASP A 285 8.13 21.98 8.52
CA ASP A 285 8.76 20.72 8.95
C ASP A 285 7.98 20.05 10.09
N LEU A 286 7.55 20.83 11.09
CA LEU A 286 6.71 20.32 12.17
C LEU A 286 5.34 19.84 11.66
N GLY A 287 4.72 20.59 10.74
CA GLY A 287 3.47 20.18 10.11
C GLY A 287 3.60 18.87 9.35
N PHE A 288 4.71 18.67 8.63
CA PHE A 288 5.00 17.41 7.95
C PHE A 288 5.20 16.25 8.95
N LYS A 289 5.95 16.45 10.04
CA LYS A 289 6.11 15.45 11.12
C LYS A 289 4.78 15.04 11.74
N LYS A 290 3.86 15.98 11.94
CA LYS A 290 2.50 15.68 12.44
C LYS A 290 1.72 14.81 11.46
N VAL A 291 1.85 15.06 10.14
CA VAL A 291 1.24 14.22 9.11
C VAL A 291 1.82 12.82 9.16
N LEU A 292 3.16 12.66 9.22
CA LEU A 292 3.81 11.35 9.35
C LEU A 292 3.29 10.58 10.58
N ALA A 293 3.23 11.25 11.73
CA ALA A 293 2.77 10.68 12.98
C ALA A 293 1.30 10.20 12.92
N ALA A 294 0.41 11.06 12.42
CA ALA A 294 -1.02 10.74 12.34
C ALA A 294 -1.29 9.63 11.32
N HIS A 295 -0.62 9.66 10.17
CA HIS A 295 -0.80 8.71 9.08
C HIS A 295 -0.29 7.30 9.42
N SER A 296 0.75 7.21 10.26
CA SER A 296 1.33 5.93 10.68
C SER A 296 0.30 5.04 11.37
N PHE A 297 -0.52 5.58 12.27
CA PHE A 297 -1.55 4.79 12.95
C PHE A 297 -2.69 4.36 12.02
N THR A 298 -2.99 5.12 10.97
CA THR A 298 -3.91 4.67 9.91
C THR A 298 -3.41 3.35 9.33
N TRP A 299 -2.12 3.26 8.98
CA TRP A 299 -1.56 2.08 8.33
C TRP A 299 -1.34 0.89 9.26
N VAL A 300 -1.17 1.08 10.56
CA VAL A 300 -1.24 -0.05 11.52
C VAL A 300 -2.59 -0.74 11.42
N GLY A 301 -3.69 0.03 11.50
CA GLY A 301 -5.05 -0.54 11.45
C GLY A 301 -5.40 -1.12 10.08
N VAL A 302 -5.09 -0.41 9.01
CA VAL A 302 -5.37 -0.85 7.63
C VAL A 302 -4.61 -2.13 7.28
N GLN A 303 -3.32 -2.20 7.59
CA GLN A 303 -2.52 -3.39 7.34
C GLN A 303 -2.98 -4.58 8.16
N THR A 304 -3.31 -4.36 9.43
CA THR A 304 -3.87 -5.41 10.29
C THR A 304 -5.13 -6.02 9.67
N MET A 305 -6.04 -5.19 9.15
CA MET A 305 -7.22 -5.69 8.44
C MET A 305 -6.84 -6.48 7.20
N PHE A 306 -5.97 -5.98 6.33
CA PHE A 306 -5.60 -6.68 5.09
C PHE A 306 -4.97 -8.04 5.35
N VAL A 307 -4.07 -8.11 6.32
CA VAL A 307 -3.35 -9.36 6.64
C VAL A 307 -4.24 -10.39 7.32
N TYR A 308 -5.04 -9.96 8.31
CA TYR A 308 -5.71 -10.87 9.24
C TYR A 308 -7.23 -10.98 9.05
N MET A 309 -7.80 -10.37 8.00
CA MET A 309 -9.23 -10.47 7.70
C MET A 309 -9.67 -11.93 7.52
N PHE A 310 -8.85 -12.77 6.87
CA PHE A 310 -9.16 -14.18 6.69
C PHE A 310 -9.20 -14.94 8.03
N ALA A 311 -8.22 -14.68 8.92
CA ALA A 311 -8.19 -15.27 10.26
C ALA A 311 -9.42 -14.87 11.09
N TYR A 312 -9.86 -13.60 10.99
CA TYR A 312 -11.09 -13.15 11.61
C TYR A 312 -12.32 -13.91 11.11
N VAL A 313 -12.49 -14.04 9.80
CA VAL A 313 -13.63 -14.76 9.20
C VAL A 313 -13.61 -16.23 9.61
N THR A 314 -12.45 -16.86 9.63
CA THR A 314 -12.29 -18.27 10.04
C THR A 314 -12.73 -18.45 11.51
N TYR A 315 -12.36 -17.53 12.37
CA TYR A 315 -12.71 -17.59 13.79
C TYR A 315 -14.19 -17.29 14.07
N GLU A 316 -14.72 -16.22 13.49
CA GLU A 316 -16.09 -15.74 13.76
C GLU A 316 -17.17 -16.52 13.00
N MET A 317 -16.80 -17.20 11.91
CA MET A 317 -17.74 -17.89 11.01
C MET A 317 -17.32 -19.35 10.75
N PRO A 318 -17.13 -20.17 11.80
CA PRO A 318 -16.54 -21.52 11.66
C PRO A 318 -17.44 -22.51 10.89
N GLY A 319 -18.70 -22.16 10.63
CA GLY A 319 -19.63 -22.98 9.83
C GLY A 319 -19.45 -22.83 8.31
N LEU A 320 -18.59 -21.94 7.84
CA LEU A 320 -18.32 -21.75 6.42
C LEU A 320 -17.20 -22.68 5.93
N SER A 321 -17.30 -23.15 4.68
CA SER A 321 -16.18 -23.82 4.02
C SER A 321 -15.09 -22.83 3.64
N ASP A 322 -13.85 -23.31 3.40
CA ASP A 322 -12.71 -22.48 3.00
C ASP A 322 -13.00 -21.60 1.78
N VAL A 323 -13.74 -22.15 0.79
CA VAL A 323 -14.19 -21.40 -0.40
C VAL A 323 -15.16 -20.28 -0.02
N GLN A 324 -16.09 -20.56 0.91
CA GLN A 324 -17.06 -19.55 1.38
C GLN A 324 -16.35 -18.47 2.20
N MET A 325 -15.40 -18.82 3.07
CA MET A 325 -14.59 -17.86 3.81
C MET A 325 -13.78 -16.96 2.87
N GLY A 326 -13.13 -17.54 1.85
CA GLY A 326 -12.43 -16.76 0.81
C GLY A 326 -13.37 -15.81 0.04
N ARG A 327 -14.62 -16.22 -0.23
CA ARG A 327 -15.63 -15.35 -0.83
C ARG A 327 -16.03 -14.19 0.08
N VAL A 328 -16.19 -14.45 1.38
CA VAL A 328 -16.49 -13.39 2.35
C VAL A 328 -15.39 -12.33 2.33
N VAL A 329 -14.13 -12.72 2.35
CA VAL A 329 -12.99 -11.80 2.27
C VAL A 329 -13.00 -11.02 0.94
N SER A 330 -13.17 -11.72 -0.19
CA SER A 330 -13.19 -11.08 -1.51
C SER A 330 -14.34 -10.09 -1.68
N ILE A 331 -15.56 -10.41 -1.21
CA ILE A 331 -16.71 -9.49 -1.23
C ILE A 331 -16.45 -8.29 -0.31
N SER A 332 -15.88 -8.51 0.87
CA SER A 332 -15.51 -7.45 1.80
C SER A 332 -14.56 -6.43 1.15
N PHE A 333 -13.51 -6.90 0.49
CA PHE A 333 -12.57 -6.04 -0.23
C PHE A 333 -13.16 -5.46 -1.52
N LEU A 334 -14.08 -6.16 -2.19
CA LEU A 334 -14.84 -5.61 -3.31
C LEU A 334 -15.64 -4.37 -2.86
N VAL A 335 -16.39 -4.48 -1.78
CA VAL A 335 -17.20 -3.36 -1.23
C VAL A 335 -16.29 -2.21 -0.79
N LEU A 336 -15.22 -2.51 -0.03
CA LEU A 336 -14.23 -1.52 0.40
C LEU A 336 -13.67 -0.71 -0.78
N ASN A 337 -13.20 -1.41 -1.82
CA ASN A 337 -12.56 -0.78 -2.97
C ASN A 337 -13.56 -0.12 -3.92
N ALA A 338 -14.77 -0.63 -4.04
CA ALA A 338 -15.84 0.04 -4.81
C ALA A 338 -16.19 1.40 -4.19
N VAL A 339 -16.36 1.46 -2.86
CA VAL A 339 -16.56 2.72 -2.15
C VAL A 339 -15.32 3.61 -2.30
N GLY A 340 -14.10 3.05 -2.12
CA GLY A 340 -12.84 3.76 -2.29
C GLY A 340 -12.63 4.37 -3.67
N ALA A 341 -13.14 3.74 -4.72
CA ALA A 341 -13.04 4.23 -6.10
C ALA A 341 -14.05 5.35 -6.41
N LEU A 342 -15.26 5.27 -5.86
CA LEU A 342 -16.35 6.19 -6.18
C LEU A 342 -16.36 7.46 -5.33
N LEU A 343 -16.09 7.32 -4.02
CA LEU A 343 -16.24 8.43 -3.07
C LEU A 343 -15.34 9.64 -3.35
N PRO A 344 -14.06 9.49 -3.71
CA PRO A 344 -13.17 10.64 -3.86
C PRO A 344 -13.73 11.70 -4.81
N ALA A 345 -14.17 11.31 -6.00
CA ALA A 345 -14.63 12.22 -7.02
C ALA A 345 -16.05 12.80 -6.75
N PHE A 346 -16.96 11.97 -6.21
CA PHE A 346 -18.36 12.37 -6.09
C PHE A 346 -18.73 12.98 -4.74
N VAL A 347 -17.97 12.67 -3.69
CA VAL A 347 -18.32 13.06 -2.30
C VAL A 347 -17.19 13.81 -1.61
N LEU A 348 -15.96 13.29 -1.66
CA LEU A 348 -14.88 13.90 -0.89
C LEU A 348 -14.43 15.24 -1.46
N GLU A 349 -14.35 15.37 -2.79
CA GLU A 349 -13.94 16.63 -3.43
C GLU A 349 -14.86 17.80 -3.04
N PRO A 350 -16.22 17.72 -3.21
CA PRO A 350 -17.12 18.79 -2.76
C PRO A 350 -17.07 19.08 -1.26
N ILE A 351 -16.78 18.09 -0.42
CA ILE A 351 -16.65 18.27 1.02
C ILE A 351 -15.33 18.99 1.34
N THR A 352 -14.23 18.59 0.70
CA THR A 352 -12.92 19.23 0.92
C THR A 352 -12.90 20.69 0.54
N GLU A 353 -13.64 21.08 -0.49
CA GLU A 353 -13.81 22.50 -0.87
C GLU A 353 -14.51 23.33 0.22
N LYS A 354 -15.42 22.72 0.97
CA LYS A 354 -16.22 23.41 2.01
C LYS A 354 -15.54 23.47 3.37
N ILE A 355 -14.94 22.37 3.82
CA ILE A 355 -14.43 22.26 5.21
C ILE A 355 -12.90 22.06 5.30
N GLY A 356 -12.22 21.95 4.15
CA GLY A 356 -10.78 21.69 4.06
C GLY A 356 -10.42 20.21 4.01
N ARG A 357 -9.20 19.92 3.53
CA ARG A 357 -8.73 18.54 3.30
C ARG A 357 -8.45 17.80 4.60
N VAL A 358 -7.83 18.47 5.56
CA VAL A 358 -7.47 17.85 6.87
C VAL A 358 -8.73 17.48 7.64
N LYS A 359 -9.72 18.35 7.73
CA LYS A 359 -10.99 18.07 8.43
C LYS A 359 -11.77 16.97 7.75
N THR A 360 -11.81 16.95 6.42
CA THR A 360 -12.47 15.88 5.65
C THR A 360 -11.79 14.55 5.90
N HIS A 361 -10.46 14.50 5.84
CA HIS A 361 -9.70 13.29 6.12
C HIS A 361 -9.93 12.78 7.55
N MET A 362 -9.83 13.66 8.54
CA MET A 362 -10.11 13.34 9.95
C MET A 362 -11.51 12.76 10.14
N ALA A 363 -12.54 13.37 9.55
CA ALA A 363 -13.91 12.87 9.64
C ALA A 363 -14.04 11.46 9.03
N CYS A 364 -13.40 11.21 7.88
CA CYS A 364 -13.38 9.91 7.24
C CYS A 364 -12.63 8.86 8.08
N MET A 365 -11.54 9.24 8.77
CA MET A 365 -10.86 8.34 9.73
C MET A 365 -11.77 7.99 10.91
N GLY A 366 -12.55 8.94 11.41
CA GLY A 366 -13.58 8.70 12.42
C GLY A 366 -14.65 7.72 11.95
N VAL A 367 -15.15 7.87 10.72
CA VAL A 367 -16.11 6.93 10.12
C VAL A 367 -15.48 5.53 9.97
N MET A 368 -14.24 5.43 9.55
CA MET A 368 -13.52 4.17 9.46
C MET A 368 -13.33 3.50 10.84
N THR A 369 -13.02 4.30 11.87
CA THR A 369 -12.96 3.83 13.27
C THR A 369 -14.28 3.19 13.68
N LEU A 370 -15.42 3.86 13.41
CA LEU A 370 -16.75 3.32 13.68
C LEU A 370 -17.05 2.05 12.87
N GLY A 371 -16.60 1.97 11.62
CA GLY A 371 -16.72 0.77 10.80
C GLY A 371 -15.98 -0.42 11.41
N TYR A 372 -14.74 -0.25 11.85
CA TYR A 372 -13.97 -1.31 12.52
C TYR A 372 -14.54 -1.67 13.89
N ALA A 373 -14.96 -0.69 14.68
CA ALA A 373 -15.68 -0.96 15.92
C ALA A 373 -17.00 -1.70 15.68
N GLY A 374 -17.71 -1.36 14.61
CA GLY A 374 -18.90 -2.09 14.16
C GLY A 374 -18.59 -3.56 13.87
N ILE A 375 -17.51 -3.86 13.13
CA ILE A 375 -17.12 -5.24 12.85
C ILE A 375 -16.74 -5.97 14.13
N LEU A 376 -16.02 -5.33 15.05
CA LEU A 376 -15.65 -5.90 16.35
C LEU A 376 -16.87 -6.40 17.14
N PHE A 377 -17.97 -5.65 17.15
CA PHE A 377 -19.14 -5.94 17.99
C PHE A 377 -20.29 -6.62 17.24
N LEU A 378 -20.39 -6.46 15.91
CA LEU A 378 -21.54 -6.88 15.11
C LEU A 378 -21.14 -7.77 13.91
N GLY A 379 -19.85 -8.05 13.72
CA GLY A 379 -19.31 -8.72 12.53
C GLY A 379 -19.53 -10.24 12.46
N GLY A 380 -20.38 -10.83 13.31
CA GLY A 380 -20.63 -12.28 13.36
C GLY A 380 -21.36 -12.88 12.15
N SER A 381 -21.63 -12.11 11.09
CA SER A 381 -22.24 -12.61 9.85
C SER A 381 -21.66 -11.96 8.61
N PRO A 382 -21.60 -12.68 7.46
CA PRO A 382 -21.08 -12.13 6.20
C PRO A 382 -21.75 -10.83 5.79
N LEU A 383 -23.08 -10.75 5.86
CA LEU A 383 -23.83 -9.56 5.45
C LEU A 383 -23.45 -8.33 6.27
N MET A 384 -23.32 -8.49 7.61
CA MET A 384 -22.95 -7.38 8.48
C MET A 384 -21.53 -6.91 8.20
N VAL A 385 -20.60 -7.84 7.97
CA VAL A 385 -19.23 -7.51 7.57
C VAL A 385 -19.22 -6.73 6.26
N TYR A 386 -20.00 -7.12 5.23
CA TYR A 386 -20.07 -6.38 3.97
C TYR A 386 -20.57 -4.94 4.15
N ILE A 387 -21.64 -4.75 4.93
CA ILE A 387 -22.19 -3.43 5.22
C ILE A 387 -21.14 -2.56 5.93
N LEU A 388 -20.48 -3.11 6.94
CA LEU A 388 -19.48 -2.39 7.73
C LEU A 388 -18.19 -2.13 6.93
N MET A 389 -17.80 -3.01 6.03
CA MET A 389 -16.71 -2.76 5.08
C MET A 389 -17.03 -1.63 4.09
N GLY A 390 -18.32 -1.42 3.79
CA GLY A 390 -18.76 -0.21 3.08
C GLY A 390 -18.51 1.07 3.89
N VAL A 391 -18.76 1.03 5.20
CA VAL A 391 -18.44 2.14 6.12
C VAL A 391 -16.93 2.36 6.21
N VAL A 392 -16.15 1.27 6.37
CA VAL A 392 -14.67 1.32 6.35
C VAL A 392 -14.15 1.89 5.02
N GLY A 393 -14.83 1.60 3.92
CA GLY A 393 -14.53 2.11 2.58
C GLY A 393 -14.52 3.64 2.47
N VAL A 394 -15.30 4.33 3.29
CA VAL A 394 -15.28 5.81 3.37
C VAL A 394 -13.90 6.32 3.82
N GLY A 395 -13.35 5.72 4.87
CA GLY A 395 -12.00 6.06 5.33
C GLY A 395 -10.93 5.60 4.36
N TRP A 396 -11.10 4.45 3.72
CA TRP A 396 -10.20 3.96 2.69
C TRP A 396 -10.11 4.94 1.51
N ALA A 397 -11.25 5.45 1.02
CA ALA A 397 -11.30 6.47 -0.02
C ALA A 397 -10.46 7.71 0.33
N ALA A 398 -10.59 8.18 1.58
CA ALA A 398 -9.82 9.32 2.07
C ALA A 398 -8.33 8.98 2.25
N THR A 399 -8.00 7.77 2.72
CA THR A 399 -6.62 7.31 2.95
C THR A 399 -5.79 7.27 1.67
N VAL A 400 -6.38 6.86 0.55
CA VAL A 400 -5.67 6.76 -0.74
C VAL A 400 -5.63 8.07 -1.52
N SER A 401 -6.42 9.08 -1.13
CA SER A 401 -6.55 10.33 -1.91
C SER A 401 -6.04 11.58 -1.21
N LEU A 402 -6.37 11.79 0.07
CA LEU A 402 -6.15 13.07 0.73
C LEU A 402 -4.74 13.26 1.37
N PRO A 403 -4.08 12.26 1.98
CA PRO A 403 -2.82 12.47 2.70
C PRO A 403 -1.70 13.01 1.82
N PHE A 404 -1.60 12.56 0.57
CA PHE A 404 -0.61 13.10 -0.39
C PHE A 404 -0.87 14.57 -0.68
N ALA A 405 -2.13 14.96 -0.87
CA ALA A 405 -2.50 16.34 -1.12
C ALA A 405 -2.30 17.23 0.12
N ILE A 406 -2.49 16.70 1.33
CA ILE A 406 -2.21 17.41 2.58
C ILE A 406 -0.70 17.56 2.79
N MET A 407 0.05 16.47 2.59
CA MET A 407 1.51 16.45 2.71
C MET A 407 2.17 17.45 1.76
N SER A 408 1.76 17.45 0.48
CA SER A 408 2.34 18.32 -0.54
C SER A 408 2.24 19.82 -0.22
N GLN A 409 1.27 20.23 0.60
CA GLN A 409 1.14 21.61 1.08
C GLN A 409 2.07 21.96 2.25
N LYS A 410 2.69 20.93 2.88
CA LYS A 410 3.54 21.08 4.07
C LYS A 410 5.03 21.04 3.75
N VAL A 411 5.40 20.91 2.48
CA VAL A 411 6.80 20.64 2.10
C VAL A 411 7.24 21.57 0.96
N ASP A 412 8.56 21.71 0.82
CA ASP A 412 9.15 22.43 -0.29
C ASP A 412 8.91 21.68 -1.61
N GLN A 413 8.28 22.36 -2.56
CA GLN A 413 7.93 21.78 -3.87
C GLN A 413 9.16 21.38 -4.68
N THR A 414 10.30 22.06 -4.47
CA THR A 414 11.56 21.73 -5.16
C THR A 414 12.15 20.40 -4.72
N LYS A 415 11.75 19.89 -3.54
CA LYS A 415 12.20 18.60 -2.95
C LYS A 415 11.05 17.59 -2.84
N MET A 416 9.98 17.77 -3.62
CA MET A 416 8.76 16.96 -3.52
C MET A 416 9.03 15.44 -3.61
N GLY A 417 9.90 14.99 -4.51
CA GLY A 417 10.23 13.57 -4.66
C GLY A 417 10.80 12.95 -3.39
N LEU A 418 11.71 13.68 -2.71
CA LEU A 418 12.29 13.24 -1.44
C LEU A 418 11.21 13.16 -0.35
N TYR A 419 10.39 14.21 -0.19
CA TYR A 419 9.31 14.21 0.81
C TYR A 419 8.26 13.14 0.54
N MET A 420 7.98 12.79 -0.72
CA MET A 420 7.15 11.62 -1.06
C MET A 420 7.77 10.31 -0.58
N GLY A 421 9.09 10.15 -0.74
CA GLY A 421 9.81 8.99 -0.19
C GLY A 421 9.72 8.91 1.34
N LEU A 422 9.94 10.05 2.03
CA LEU A 422 9.82 10.11 3.49
C LEU A 422 8.38 9.88 3.97
N PHE A 423 7.40 10.40 3.23
CA PHE A 423 6.00 10.14 3.51
C PHE A 423 5.65 8.65 3.37
N ASN A 424 6.21 7.97 2.37
CA ASN A 424 6.02 6.52 2.21
C ASN A 424 6.53 5.71 3.41
N LEU A 425 7.53 6.20 4.16
CA LEU A 425 7.96 5.56 5.40
C LEU A 425 6.84 5.53 6.46
N SER A 426 5.93 6.51 6.47
CA SER A 426 4.76 6.49 7.36
C SER A 426 3.69 5.47 6.94
N VAL A 427 3.87 4.84 5.81
CA VAL A 427 3.07 3.70 5.32
C VAL A 427 3.77 2.39 5.66
N VAL A 428 4.97 2.20 5.14
CA VAL A 428 5.65 0.90 5.16
C VAL A 428 6.17 0.48 6.54
N LEU A 429 6.64 1.42 7.37
CA LEU A 429 7.11 1.07 8.72
C LEU A 429 5.97 0.60 9.65
N PRO A 430 4.82 1.28 9.73
CA PRO A 430 3.65 0.75 10.44
C PRO A 430 3.12 -0.57 9.87
N GLN A 431 3.21 -0.79 8.56
CA GLN A 431 2.85 -2.07 7.94
C GLN A 431 3.76 -3.21 8.42
N LEU A 432 5.07 -2.96 8.58
CA LEU A 432 5.99 -3.93 9.17
C LEU A 432 5.61 -4.26 10.62
N VAL A 433 5.30 -3.25 11.43
CA VAL A 433 4.85 -3.48 12.81
C VAL A 433 3.56 -4.30 12.84
N ALA A 434 2.59 -4.00 11.98
CA ALA A 434 1.36 -4.78 11.88
C ALA A 434 1.61 -6.23 11.45
N SER A 435 2.53 -6.44 10.51
CA SER A 435 2.85 -7.78 10.00
C SER A 435 3.69 -8.62 10.98
N LEU A 436 4.68 -8.02 11.64
CA LEU A 436 5.62 -8.74 12.50
C LEU A 436 5.15 -8.84 13.97
N GLY A 437 4.62 -7.76 14.54
CA GLY A 437 4.28 -7.69 15.95
C GLY A 437 2.83 -7.98 16.25
N VAL A 438 1.92 -7.42 15.44
CA VAL A 438 0.48 -7.64 15.65
C VAL A 438 0.10 -9.10 15.37
N GLY A 439 0.78 -9.76 14.42
CA GLY A 439 0.59 -11.18 14.13
C GLY A 439 0.78 -12.09 15.34
N GLU A 440 1.87 -11.87 16.06
CA GLU A 440 2.19 -12.63 17.28
C GLU A 440 1.14 -12.38 18.39
N LEU A 441 0.74 -11.10 18.57
CA LEU A 441 -0.30 -10.75 19.53
C LEU A 441 -1.64 -11.42 19.17
N ILE A 442 -2.03 -11.44 17.89
CA ILE A 442 -3.26 -12.09 17.43
C ILE A 442 -3.16 -13.60 17.58
N GLY A 443 -2.02 -14.20 17.23
CA GLY A 443 -1.77 -15.65 17.35
C GLY A 443 -1.96 -16.16 18.78
N SER A 444 -1.37 -15.45 19.74
CA SER A 444 -1.46 -15.78 21.17
C SER A 444 -2.83 -15.48 21.80
N ALA A 445 -3.65 -14.63 21.21
CA ALA A 445 -4.96 -14.25 21.74
C ALA A 445 -5.99 -15.36 21.59
N ALA A 446 -6.71 -15.68 22.69
CA ALA A 446 -7.79 -16.66 22.68
C ALA A 446 -8.98 -16.21 21.81
N ASN A 447 -9.23 -14.89 21.72
CA ASN A 447 -10.31 -14.32 20.92
C ASN A 447 -9.73 -13.50 19.77
N LYS A 448 -9.99 -13.90 18.52
CA LYS A 448 -9.49 -13.24 17.30
C LYS A 448 -10.21 -11.92 16.98
N ASN A 449 -11.26 -11.55 17.70
CA ASN A 449 -11.88 -10.23 17.62
C ASN A 449 -10.90 -9.09 17.96
N ILE A 450 -9.80 -9.42 18.66
CA ILE A 450 -8.69 -8.50 18.90
C ILE A 450 -8.16 -7.87 17.59
N ILE A 451 -8.30 -8.52 16.44
CA ILE A 451 -7.93 -8.00 15.13
C ILE A 451 -8.62 -6.64 14.90
N PHE A 452 -9.94 -6.60 15.01
CA PHE A 452 -10.70 -5.37 14.81
C PHE A 452 -10.67 -4.42 16.01
N ALA A 453 -10.33 -4.89 17.20
CA ALA A 453 -10.01 -4.01 18.34
C ALA A 453 -8.72 -3.20 18.06
N ILE A 454 -7.68 -3.85 17.50
CA ILE A 454 -6.44 -3.19 17.09
C ILE A 454 -6.71 -2.22 15.92
N CYS A 455 -7.47 -2.64 14.91
CA CYS A 455 -7.86 -1.77 13.81
C CYS A 455 -8.58 -0.51 14.31
N ALA A 456 -9.64 -0.67 15.10
CA ALA A 456 -10.43 0.43 15.66
C ALA A 456 -9.60 1.34 16.57
N GLY A 457 -8.78 0.76 17.45
CA GLY A 457 -7.89 1.50 18.35
C GLY A 457 -6.86 2.33 17.60
N SER A 458 -6.19 1.75 16.59
CA SER A 458 -5.22 2.45 15.77
C SER A 458 -5.87 3.59 14.97
N LEU A 459 -7.04 3.37 14.38
CA LEU A 459 -7.78 4.40 13.65
C LEU A 459 -8.31 5.49 14.57
N LEU A 460 -8.70 5.16 15.79
CA LEU A 460 -9.08 6.17 16.79
C LEU A 460 -7.90 7.08 17.14
N ILE A 461 -6.71 6.49 17.39
CA ILE A 461 -5.49 7.26 17.64
C ILE A 461 -5.16 8.14 16.42
N SER A 462 -5.25 7.59 15.20
CA SER A 462 -5.06 8.36 13.98
C SER A 462 -6.05 9.51 13.87
N THR A 463 -7.35 9.27 14.09
CA THR A 463 -8.39 10.30 14.06
C THR A 463 -8.08 11.44 15.02
N LEU A 464 -7.70 11.12 16.27
CA LEU A 464 -7.31 12.10 17.27
C LEU A 464 -6.03 12.85 16.88
N ALA A 465 -5.04 12.16 16.33
CA ALA A 465 -3.79 12.75 15.84
C ALA A 465 -4.04 13.77 14.70
N TRP A 466 -4.95 13.47 13.78
CA TRP A 466 -5.31 14.37 12.69
C TRP A 466 -5.99 15.67 13.18
N THR A 467 -6.58 15.71 14.39
CA THR A 467 -7.08 16.97 14.98
C THR A 467 -5.97 17.97 15.28
N LEU A 468 -4.72 17.50 15.41
CA LEU A 468 -3.53 18.29 15.73
C LEU A 468 -2.76 18.74 14.48
N VAL A 469 -3.18 18.30 13.29
CA VAL A 469 -2.64 18.72 12.00
C VAL A 469 -3.41 19.97 11.54
N LYS A 470 -2.70 21.08 11.32
CA LYS A 470 -3.32 22.32 10.85
C LYS A 470 -3.55 22.27 9.34
N GLU A 471 -4.67 22.83 8.88
CA GLU A 471 -4.89 23.12 7.46
C GLU A 471 -4.00 24.30 7.06
N ASN A 472 -3.37 24.24 5.89
CA ASN A 472 -2.75 25.45 5.33
C ASN A 472 -3.85 26.29 4.70
N ALA A 473 -3.82 27.63 4.93
CA ALA A 473 -4.72 28.52 4.24
C ALA A 473 -4.56 28.36 2.72
N PRO A 474 -5.65 28.37 1.93
CA PRO A 474 -5.53 28.36 0.48
C PRO A 474 -4.71 29.56 0.02
N ALA A 475 -3.84 29.35 -0.97
CA ALA A 475 -2.92 30.38 -1.49
C ALA A 475 -3.63 31.63 -2.07
N ASN A 476 -4.97 31.62 -2.12
CA ASN A 476 -5.82 32.68 -2.71
C ASN A 476 -6.92 33.15 -1.73
N ALA A 477 -6.65 33.21 -0.43
CA ALA A 477 -7.52 33.84 0.54
C ALA A 477 -7.02 35.26 0.88
#